data_311ca01ecc70055f7c5024fb2eb1c5e1
#
_entry.id   311ca01ecc70055f7c5024fb2eb1c5e1
#
_cell.length_a   1.000
_cell.length_b   1.000
_cell.length_c   1.000
_cell.angle_alpha   90.00
_cell.angle_beta   90.00
_cell.angle_gamma   90.00
#
_symmetry.space_group_name_H-M   'P 1'
#
loop_
_entity.id
_entity.type
_entity.pdbx_description
1 polymer ?
#
loop_
_entity_poly.entity_id
_entity_poly.type
_entity_poly.pdbx_seq_one_letter_code
_entity_poly.pdbx_strand_id
1 'polypeptide(L)'
;MRLRNRLVTYHIQPVPPVRKPQLIVGIGIDVIENARIAGSLERFPERFVSRIYTDRDKEYCQGCARPAIHYAARFAAKEAAFKALGTGWAKGVHWKDVEVERLPSGQPILHLYGGALERANSMGAARFLVSLTHDQTISAAVVIMES
;
A
#
# COMPACT_ATOMS: atom_id res chain seq x y z
N MET A 1 -33.55 -10.24 -63.88
CA MET A 1 -32.34 -10.13 -63.01
C MET A 1 -32.75 -9.49 -61.72
N ARG A 2 -32.86 -10.29 -60.59
CA ARG A 2 -33.31 -9.78 -59.31
C ARG A 2 -32.05 -9.46 -58.43
N LEU A 3 -31.84 -8.17 -58.19
CA LEU A 3 -30.81 -7.71 -57.25
C LEU A 3 -31.26 -8.08 -55.82
N ARG A 4 -30.56 -9.01 -55.21
CA ARG A 4 -30.72 -9.30 -53.76
C ARG A 4 -30.02 -8.22 -52.94
N ASN A 5 -30.80 -7.28 -52.37
CA ASN A 5 -30.31 -6.37 -51.34
C ASN A 5 -29.89 -7.19 -50.14
N ARG A 6 -28.58 -7.35 -49.92
CA ARG A 6 -28.03 -7.82 -48.66
C ARG A 6 -28.03 -6.63 -47.67
N LEU A 7 -28.97 -6.65 -46.74
CA LEU A 7 -28.90 -5.75 -45.58
C LEU A 7 -27.66 -6.14 -44.75
N VAL A 8 -26.68 -5.25 -44.75
CA VAL A 8 -25.50 -5.39 -43.83
C VAL A 8 -25.93 -4.86 -42.49
N THR A 9 -26.15 -5.77 -41.54
CA THR A 9 -26.47 -5.40 -40.15
C THR A 9 -25.14 -5.09 -39.40
N TYR A 10 -24.92 -3.81 -39.13
CA TYR A 10 -23.81 -3.40 -38.31
C TYR A 10 -24.15 -3.65 -36.82
N HIS A 11 -23.43 -4.55 -36.18
CA HIS A 11 -23.47 -4.70 -34.74
C HIS A 11 -22.65 -3.56 -34.12
N ILE A 12 -23.34 -2.51 -33.68
CA ILE A 12 -22.70 -1.45 -32.90
C ILE A 12 -22.41 -2.03 -31.51
N GLN A 13 -21.14 -2.26 -31.25
CA GLN A 13 -20.69 -2.64 -29.89
C GLN A 13 -20.99 -1.47 -28.96
N PRO A 14 -21.58 -1.72 -27.77
CA PRO A 14 -21.77 -0.65 -26.80
C PRO A 14 -20.42 -0.04 -26.41
N VAL A 15 -20.32 1.28 -26.54
CA VAL A 15 -19.13 2.02 -26.11
C VAL A 15 -18.98 1.78 -24.61
N PRO A 16 -17.83 1.25 -24.14
CA PRO A 16 -17.63 1.03 -22.71
C PRO A 16 -17.80 2.37 -21.96
N PRO A 17 -18.38 2.35 -20.77
CA PRO A 17 -18.58 3.57 -19.99
C PRO A 17 -17.24 4.29 -19.80
N VAL A 18 -17.22 5.60 -20.07
CA VAL A 18 -16.06 6.45 -19.83
C VAL A 18 -15.73 6.37 -18.34
N ARG A 19 -14.63 5.71 -17.99
CA ARG A 19 -14.16 5.69 -16.60
C ARG A 19 -13.78 7.11 -16.22
N LYS A 20 -14.25 7.57 -15.05
CA LYS A 20 -13.77 8.83 -14.49
C LYS A 20 -12.24 8.77 -14.41
N PRO A 21 -11.53 9.84 -14.78
CA PRO A 21 -10.07 9.87 -14.66
C PRO A 21 -9.69 9.62 -13.19
N GLN A 22 -8.82 8.65 -12.97
CA GLN A 22 -8.25 8.43 -11.64
C GLN A 22 -7.16 9.48 -11.41
N LEU A 23 -7.31 10.26 -10.35
CA LEU A 23 -6.36 11.32 -9.99
C LEU A 23 -5.51 10.84 -8.81
N ILE A 24 -4.21 11.13 -8.87
CA ILE A 24 -3.34 10.96 -7.70
C ILE A 24 -3.69 12.06 -6.70
N VAL A 25 -4.12 11.64 -5.51
CA VAL A 25 -4.50 12.53 -4.41
C VAL A 25 -3.49 12.51 -3.25
N GLY A 26 -2.59 11.55 -3.25
CA GLY A 26 -1.51 11.45 -2.26
C GLY A 26 -0.35 10.62 -2.77
N ILE A 27 0.87 11.02 -2.41
CA ILE A 27 2.09 10.28 -2.68
C ILE A 27 3.02 10.39 -1.49
N GLY A 28 3.68 9.28 -1.14
CA GLY A 28 4.67 9.24 -0.09
C GLY A 28 5.78 8.25 -0.42
N ILE A 29 6.97 8.58 0.00
CA ILE A 29 8.15 7.72 -0.11
C ILE A 29 8.92 7.73 1.20
N ASP A 30 9.47 6.59 1.58
CA ASP A 30 10.33 6.48 2.74
C ASP A 30 11.49 5.51 2.48
N VAL A 31 12.62 5.80 3.11
CA VAL A 31 13.83 4.98 3.10
C VAL A 31 14.34 4.85 4.53
N ILE A 32 14.68 3.65 4.94
CA ILE A 32 15.20 3.38 6.28
C ILE A 32 16.40 2.41 6.24
N GLU A 33 17.37 2.64 7.10
CA GLU A 33 18.44 1.69 7.34
C GLU A 33 17.94 0.48 8.13
N ASN A 34 18.15 -0.71 7.60
CA ASN A 34 17.71 -1.96 8.23
C ASN A 34 18.28 -2.13 9.65
N ALA A 35 19.52 -1.65 9.87
CA ALA A 35 20.17 -1.70 11.18
C ALA A 35 19.41 -0.95 12.28
N ARG A 36 18.69 0.15 11.94
CA ARG A 36 17.88 0.90 12.91
C ARG A 36 16.71 0.06 13.43
N ILE A 37 16.06 -0.66 12.54
CA ILE A 37 14.95 -1.55 12.91
C ILE A 37 15.47 -2.77 13.66
N ALA A 38 16.57 -3.39 13.20
CA ALA A 38 17.22 -4.49 13.89
C ALA A 38 17.58 -4.11 15.35
N GLY A 39 18.18 -2.94 15.56
CA GLY A 39 18.50 -2.44 16.90
C GLY A 39 17.27 -2.18 17.79
N SER A 40 16.16 -1.76 17.21
CA SER A 40 14.89 -1.57 17.94
C SER A 40 14.27 -2.92 18.33
N LEU A 41 14.33 -3.91 17.44
CA LEU A 41 13.89 -5.29 17.71
C LEU A 41 14.70 -5.96 18.81
N GLU A 42 16.01 -5.71 18.88
CA GLU A 42 16.89 -6.25 19.93
C GLU A 42 16.63 -5.60 21.29
N ARG A 43 16.48 -4.27 21.33
CA ARG A 43 16.35 -3.52 22.59
C ARG A 43 14.97 -3.62 23.21
N PHE A 44 13.92 -3.63 22.38
CA PHE A 44 12.53 -3.54 22.82
C PHE A 44 11.62 -4.45 21.98
N PRO A 45 11.89 -5.77 21.92
CA PRO A 45 11.24 -6.65 20.93
C PRO A 45 9.71 -6.59 21.00
N GLU A 46 9.13 -6.82 22.17
CA GLU A 46 7.67 -6.85 22.31
C GLU A 46 7.05 -5.46 22.21
N ARG A 47 7.61 -4.47 22.89
CA ARG A 47 7.06 -3.11 22.93
C ARG A 47 7.11 -2.45 21.54
N PHE A 48 8.21 -2.60 20.83
CA PHE A 48 8.38 -2.04 19.48
C PHE A 48 7.44 -2.69 18.49
N VAL A 49 7.44 -4.03 18.45
CA VAL A 49 6.62 -4.79 17.49
C VAL A 49 5.13 -4.60 17.77
N SER A 50 4.69 -4.69 19.03
CA SER A 50 3.28 -4.55 19.38
C SER A 50 2.72 -3.15 19.11
N ARG A 51 3.56 -2.12 19.15
CA ARG A 51 3.14 -0.73 18.88
C ARG A 51 2.97 -0.44 17.39
N ILE A 52 3.83 -1.01 16.54
CA ILE A 52 3.97 -0.60 15.14
C ILE A 52 3.28 -1.56 14.18
N TYR A 53 3.40 -2.87 14.42
CA TYR A 53 3.01 -3.89 13.44
C TYR A 53 1.70 -4.56 13.83
N THR A 54 0.85 -4.80 12.82
CA THR A 54 -0.36 -5.61 12.96
C THR A 54 0.01 -7.09 13.13
N ASP A 55 -0.94 -7.93 13.50
CA ASP A 55 -0.71 -9.37 13.62
C ASP A 55 -0.30 -9.99 12.29
N ARG A 56 -0.89 -9.55 11.18
CA ARG A 56 -0.52 -9.98 9.83
C ARG A 56 0.90 -9.57 9.46
N ASP A 57 1.31 -8.33 9.76
CA ASP A 57 2.70 -7.89 9.56
C ASP A 57 3.68 -8.77 10.32
N LYS A 58 3.38 -9.06 11.60
CA LYS A 58 4.22 -9.91 12.47
C LYS A 58 4.34 -11.33 11.95
N GLU A 59 3.23 -11.96 11.62
CA GLU A 59 3.19 -13.32 11.11
C GLU A 59 4.04 -13.46 9.85
N TYR A 60 3.88 -12.54 8.91
CA TYR A 60 4.69 -12.54 7.70
C TYR A 60 6.18 -12.36 7.99
N CYS A 61 6.57 -11.35 8.77
CA CYS A 61 7.97 -11.06 9.05
C CYS A 61 8.66 -12.20 9.80
N GLN A 62 7.98 -12.80 10.78
CA GLN A 62 8.49 -13.92 11.56
C GLN A 62 8.69 -15.19 10.73
N GLY A 63 7.92 -15.36 9.67
CA GLY A 63 8.08 -16.46 8.70
C GLY A 63 9.24 -16.30 7.73
N CYS A 64 9.91 -15.16 7.70
CA CYS A 64 11.02 -14.88 6.80
C CYS A 64 12.38 -15.26 7.39
N ALA A 65 13.34 -15.63 6.54
CA ALA A 65 14.70 -16.01 6.97
C ALA A 65 15.45 -14.86 7.67
N ARG A 66 15.17 -13.61 7.30
CA ARG A 66 15.75 -12.39 7.89
C ARG A 66 14.65 -11.43 8.29
N PRO A 67 13.98 -11.65 9.43
CA PRO A 67 12.80 -10.87 9.83
C PRO A 67 13.03 -9.35 9.90
N ALA A 68 14.20 -8.91 10.38
CA ALA A 68 14.51 -7.48 10.55
C ALA A 68 14.38 -6.67 9.25
N ILE A 69 14.81 -7.22 8.11
CA ILE A 69 14.69 -6.58 6.80
C ILE A 69 13.22 -6.40 6.40
N HIS A 70 12.41 -7.42 6.65
CA HIS A 70 10.98 -7.37 6.33
C HIS A 70 10.19 -6.45 7.26
N TYR A 71 10.56 -6.37 8.53
CA TYR A 71 10.06 -5.35 9.45
C TYR A 71 10.45 -3.94 8.99
N ALA A 72 11.71 -3.74 8.54
CA ALA A 72 12.17 -2.45 8.02
C ALA A 72 11.39 -2.04 6.76
N ALA A 73 11.17 -2.95 5.83
CA ALA A 73 10.39 -2.68 4.62
C ALA A 73 8.93 -2.28 4.94
N ARG A 74 8.29 -2.94 5.91
CA ARG A 74 6.95 -2.57 6.37
C ARG A 74 6.92 -1.27 7.13
N PHE A 75 7.95 -0.98 7.92
CA PHE A 75 8.11 0.32 8.57
C PHE A 75 8.16 1.45 7.53
N ALA A 76 8.99 1.30 6.50
CA ALA A 76 9.08 2.26 5.40
C ALA A 76 7.74 2.43 4.67
N ALA A 77 6.98 1.35 4.46
CA ALA A 77 5.66 1.41 3.83
C ALA A 77 4.64 2.19 4.69
N LYS A 78 4.67 2.03 6.02
CA LYS A 78 3.81 2.78 6.94
C LYS A 78 4.16 4.27 6.94
N GLU A 79 5.45 4.60 7.00
CA GLU A 79 5.93 5.99 6.91
C GLU A 79 5.57 6.61 5.55
N ALA A 80 5.72 5.89 4.45
CA ALA A 80 5.31 6.35 3.13
C ALA A 80 3.80 6.61 3.07
N ALA A 81 2.98 5.73 3.68
CA ALA A 81 1.54 5.93 3.78
C ALA A 81 1.19 7.20 4.58
N PHE A 82 1.86 7.43 5.72
CA PHE A 82 1.64 8.64 6.51
C PHE A 82 2.02 9.92 5.76
N LYS A 83 3.08 9.87 4.95
CA LYS A 83 3.46 10.98 4.06
C LYS A 83 2.41 11.21 2.98
N ALA A 84 1.89 10.14 2.37
CA ALA A 84 0.81 10.24 1.38
C ALA A 84 -0.48 10.83 1.96
N LEU A 85 -0.81 10.51 3.23
CA LEU A 85 -1.95 11.07 3.97
C LEU A 85 -1.72 12.52 4.42
N GLY A 86 -0.47 12.97 4.45
CA GLY A 86 -0.09 14.32 4.92
C GLY A 86 -0.27 14.51 6.43
N THR A 87 -0.31 13.45 7.21
CA THR A 87 -0.57 13.51 8.66
C THR A 87 0.63 13.14 9.52
N GLY A 88 1.62 12.41 8.97
CA GLY A 88 2.53 11.65 9.79
C GLY A 88 1.75 10.61 10.61
N TRP A 89 2.29 10.21 11.76
CA TRP A 89 1.62 9.34 12.73
C TRP A 89 0.84 10.13 13.81
N ALA A 90 0.42 11.33 13.46
CA ALA A 90 -0.33 12.25 14.33
C ALA A 90 -1.79 12.41 13.82
N LYS A 91 -2.54 13.29 14.47
CA LYS A 91 -3.91 13.65 14.06
C LYS A 91 -4.88 12.46 14.01
N GLY A 92 -4.76 11.56 14.98
CA GLY A 92 -5.64 10.38 15.06
C GLY A 92 -5.24 9.20 14.16
N VAL A 93 -4.11 9.30 13.46
CA VAL A 93 -3.54 8.20 12.66
C VAL A 93 -2.51 7.44 13.47
N HIS A 94 -2.62 6.12 13.52
CA HIS A 94 -1.78 5.22 14.31
C HIS A 94 -1.02 4.24 13.40
N TRP A 95 0.08 3.69 13.93
CA TRP A 95 0.92 2.76 13.18
C TRP A 95 0.16 1.53 12.67
N LYS A 96 -0.76 0.99 13.47
CA LYS A 96 -1.55 -0.19 13.11
C LYS A 96 -2.73 0.10 12.20
N ASP A 97 -3.00 1.37 11.92
CA ASP A 97 -3.99 1.76 10.91
C ASP A 97 -3.50 1.47 9.48
N VAL A 98 -2.22 1.16 9.32
CA VAL A 98 -1.60 0.80 8.04
C VAL A 98 -1.06 -0.61 8.12
N GLU A 99 -1.44 -1.47 7.20
CA GLU A 99 -1.03 -2.88 7.13
C GLU A 99 -0.58 -3.22 5.71
N VAL A 100 0.47 -4.02 5.60
CA VAL A 100 0.96 -4.54 4.31
C VAL A 100 0.71 -6.04 4.24
N GLU A 101 -0.17 -6.44 3.35
CA GLU A 101 -0.39 -7.84 2.98
C GLU A 101 0.49 -8.21 1.78
N ARG A 102 1.01 -9.43 1.76
CA ARG A 102 1.64 -9.99 0.59
C ARG A 102 0.75 -11.08 0.02
N LEU A 103 0.29 -10.90 -1.20
CA LEU A 103 -0.49 -11.91 -1.91
C LEU A 103 0.38 -13.14 -2.26
N PRO A 104 -0.24 -14.30 -2.57
CA PRO A 104 0.48 -15.48 -3.06
C PRO A 104 1.31 -15.20 -4.31
N SER A 105 0.91 -14.23 -5.14
CA SER A 105 1.67 -13.74 -6.30
C SER A 105 2.97 -13.03 -5.94
N GLY A 106 3.14 -12.65 -4.67
CA GLY A 106 4.24 -11.81 -4.19
C GLY A 106 3.93 -10.31 -4.21
N GLN A 107 2.81 -9.89 -4.80
CA GLN A 107 2.41 -8.48 -4.86
C GLN A 107 2.04 -7.97 -3.46
N PRO A 108 2.57 -6.79 -3.05
CA PRO A 108 2.13 -6.15 -1.82
C PRO A 108 0.81 -5.42 -2.03
N ILE A 109 -0.03 -5.45 -1.01
CA ILE A 109 -1.27 -4.66 -0.92
C ILE A 109 -1.23 -3.85 0.36
N LEU A 110 -1.65 -2.59 0.27
CA LEU A 110 -1.78 -1.70 1.40
C LEU A 110 -3.24 -1.67 1.86
N HIS A 111 -3.45 -1.96 3.14
CA HIS A 111 -4.74 -1.79 3.81
C HIS A 111 -4.67 -0.61 4.76
N LEU A 112 -5.72 0.19 4.79
CA LEU A 112 -5.90 1.28 5.73
C LEU A 112 -7.11 1.01 6.61
N TYR A 113 -6.97 1.35 7.89
CA TYR A 113 -8.01 1.20 8.92
C TYR A 113 -8.13 2.50 9.73
N GLY A 114 -9.14 2.59 10.57
CA GLY A 114 -9.28 3.64 11.56
C GLY A 114 -9.03 5.04 11.02
N GLY A 115 -8.26 5.83 11.75
CA GLY A 115 -7.96 7.21 11.40
C GLY A 115 -7.23 7.39 10.08
N ALA A 116 -6.40 6.42 9.65
CA ALA A 116 -5.76 6.46 8.34
C ALA A 116 -6.77 6.33 7.20
N LEU A 117 -7.75 5.43 7.33
CA LEU A 117 -8.82 5.26 6.35
C LEU A 117 -9.75 6.46 6.30
N GLU A 118 -10.13 7.01 7.46
CA GLU A 118 -10.94 8.23 7.54
C GLU A 118 -10.25 9.41 6.85
N ARG A 119 -8.96 9.56 7.08
CA ARG A 119 -8.17 10.60 6.42
C ARG A 119 -8.09 10.38 4.90
N ALA A 120 -7.83 9.17 4.44
CA ALA A 120 -7.81 8.82 3.01
C ALA A 120 -9.17 9.14 2.35
N ASN A 121 -10.27 8.75 2.99
CA ASN A 121 -11.62 9.07 2.51
C ASN A 121 -11.86 10.58 2.40
N SER A 122 -11.40 11.35 3.39
CA SER A 122 -11.52 12.83 3.35
C SER A 122 -10.72 13.47 2.22
N MET A 123 -9.68 12.81 1.72
CA MET A 123 -8.89 13.22 0.56
C MET A 123 -9.51 12.77 -0.78
N GLY A 124 -10.58 11.99 -0.73
CA GLY A 124 -11.18 11.36 -1.91
C GLY A 124 -10.39 10.16 -2.43
N ALA A 125 -9.49 9.60 -1.64
CA ALA A 125 -8.73 8.41 -2.02
C ALA A 125 -9.62 7.17 -1.93
N ALA A 126 -9.66 6.39 -3.02
CA ALA A 126 -10.41 5.15 -3.13
C ALA A 126 -9.51 3.93 -3.42
N ARG A 127 -8.27 4.17 -3.83
CA ARG A 127 -7.32 3.12 -4.19
C ARG A 127 -5.94 3.43 -3.62
N PHE A 128 -5.29 2.40 -3.09
CA PHE A 128 -3.99 2.49 -2.45
C PHE A 128 -3.02 1.55 -3.14
N LEU A 129 -1.93 2.10 -3.64
CA LEU A 129 -0.86 1.36 -4.30
C LEU A 129 0.39 1.45 -3.44
N VAL A 130 1.11 0.34 -3.33
CA VAL A 130 2.37 0.28 -2.59
C VAL A 130 3.40 -0.52 -3.37
N SER A 131 4.64 -0.08 -3.33
CA SER A 131 5.79 -0.85 -3.78
C SER A 131 6.87 -0.76 -2.72
N LEU A 132 7.53 -1.90 -2.46
CA LEU A 132 8.60 -2.02 -1.49
C LEU A 132 9.84 -2.60 -2.17
N THR A 133 11.00 -2.15 -1.72
CA THR A 133 12.28 -2.73 -2.09
C THR A 133 13.19 -2.76 -0.88
N HIS A 134 14.12 -3.69 -0.86
CA HIS A 134 15.13 -3.78 0.19
C HIS A 134 16.38 -4.49 -0.33
N ASP A 135 17.50 -4.15 0.26
CA ASP A 135 18.74 -4.90 0.17
C ASP A 135 19.25 -5.28 1.58
N GLN A 136 20.53 -5.52 1.73
CA GLN A 136 21.10 -5.85 3.05
C GLN A 136 21.17 -4.65 3.98
N THR A 137 21.20 -3.44 3.46
CA THR A 137 21.49 -2.19 4.17
C THR A 137 20.26 -1.35 4.40
N ILE A 138 19.44 -1.18 3.36
CA ILE A 138 18.28 -0.29 3.37
C ILE A 138 17.01 -0.99 2.93
N SER A 139 15.89 -0.45 3.39
CA SER A 139 14.55 -0.74 2.88
C SER A 139 13.88 0.55 2.47
N ALA A 140 13.11 0.51 1.39
CA ALA A 140 12.37 1.66 0.88
C ALA A 140 10.96 1.27 0.46
N ALA A 141 10.05 2.23 0.51
CA ALA A 141 8.69 2.06 0.01
C ALA A 141 8.16 3.34 -0.62
N VAL A 142 7.28 3.18 -1.59
CA VAL A 142 6.46 4.24 -2.15
C VAL A 142 4.98 3.88 -2.01
N VAL A 143 4.16 4.87 -1.66
CA VAL A 143 2.70 4.74 -1.60
C VAL A 143 2.09 5.81 -2.49
N ILE A 144 1.12 5.40 -3.30
CA ILE A 144 0.31 6.28 -4.14
C ILE A 144 -1.15 6.07 -3.78
N MET A 145 -1.88 7.16 -3.61
CA MET A 145 -3.32 7.16 -3.35
C MET A 145 -4.05 7.81 -4.52
N GLU A 146 -5.05 7.13 -5.02
CA GLU A 146 -5.85 7.56 -6.17
C GLU A 146 -7.33 7.70 -5.79
N SER A 147 -8.01 8.67 -6.43
CA SER A 147 -9.46 8.87 -6.29
C SER A 147 -10.29 7.84 -7.04
#